data_aa99cea31c7f45a43ed0aa394880afe3
#
_entry.id   aa99cea31c7f45a43ed0aa394880afe3
#
_cell.length_a   1.000
_cell.length_b   1.000
_cell.length_c   1.000
_cell.angle_alpha   90.00
_cell.angle_beta   90.00
_cell.angle_gamma   90.00
#
_symmetry.space_group_name_H-M   'P 1'
#
loop_
_entity.id
_entity.type
_entity.pdbx_description
1 polymer ?
#
loop_
_entity_poly.entity_id
_entity_poly.type
_entity_poly.pdbx_seq_one_letter_code
_entity_poly.pdbx_strand_id
1 'polypeptide(L)'
;MRQLEKFLKLFIPPIISAPIRNRRKRREEKRYDKIPDRRFYDGVFSPWLGYGEFGSLFDAIRKFTLVSPARAWMIYSLANQSLSINGNFYEAGVFRGGTALLLKKILENSSTGKQLRLLDTFGGMPTTHAEKDIHQAGDFSDTSLKGVQALVGTPAFVTYHPGIIPASFAGLESDAIAFAHIDLDIYQGILDSCHFIYPRLNAGGVIIFDDYGFMSCPGAREAVDQFFADKPEVPLVLPTGQAIVFKLPAPKETA
;
A
#
# COMPACT_ATOMS: atom_id res chain seq x y z
N MET A 1 -26.76 36.46 2.22
CA MET A 1 -26.09 36.74 0.94
C MET A 1 -25.97 35.51 0.01
N ARG A 2 -25.50 34.32 0.42
CA ARG A 2 -25.38 33.14 -0.47
C ARG A 2 -26.71 32.57 -1.03
N GLN A 3 -27.84 32.73 -0.34
CA GLN A 3 -29.15 32.30 -0.86
C GLN A 3 -29.71 33.25 -1.92
N LEU A 4 -29.48 34.56 -1.79
CA LEU A 4 -29.89 35.57 -2.78
C LEU A 4 -29.13 35.41 -4.10
N GLU A 5 -27.83 35.07 -4.04
CA GLU A 5 -27.04 34.74 -5.24
C GLU A 5 -27.52 33.48 -5.98
N LYS A 6 -28.02 32.49 -5.25
CA LYS A 6 -28.62 31.30 -5.88
C LYS A 6 -29.94 31.62 -6.57
N PHE A 7 -30.75 32.52 -6.01
CA PHE A 7 -32.04 32.93 -6.57
C PHE A 7 -31.86 33.81 -7.83
N LEU A 8 -30.90 34.72 -7.83
CA LEU A 8 -30.58 35.56 -8.99
C LEU A 8 -30.04 34.77 -10.19
N LYS A 9 -29.34 33.65 -9.95
CA LYS A 9 -28.84 32.76 -11.01
C LYS A 9 -29.91 32.05 -11.82
N LEU A 10 -31.12 31.91 -11.27
CA LEU A 10 -32.27 31.28 -11.94
C LEU A 10 -32.92 32.17 -13.00
N PHE A 11 -32.70 33.51 -12.95
CA PHE A 11 -33.36 34.48 -13.83
C PHE A 11 -32.45 35.11 -14.90
N ILE A 12 -31.16 34.76 -14.94
CA ILE A 12 -30.27 35.28 -15.97
C ILE A 12 -30.27 34.32 -17.18
N PRO A 13 -30.72 34.75 -18.35
CA PRO A 13 -30.69 33.90 -19.54
C PRO A 13 -29.31 33.30 -19.81
N PRO A 14 -29.20 32.06 -20.29
CA PRO A 14 -27.94 31.38 -20.59
C PRO A 14 -27.01 32.19 -21.50
N ILE A 15 -27.55 32.95 -22.42
CA ILE A 15 -26.82 33.84 -23.32
C ILE A 15 -26.02 34.93 -22.61
N ILE A 16 -26.54 35.47 -21.48
CA ILE A 16 -25.86 36.51 -20.70
C ILE A 16 -24.94 35.88 -19.65
N SER A 17 -25.34 34.74 -19.08
CA SER A 17 -24.58 34.07 -18.04
C SER A 17 -23.37 33.28 -18.56
N ALA A 18 -23.44 32.79 -19.81
CA ALA A 18 -22.36 32.01 -20.43
C ALA A 18 -21.04 32.82 -20.62
N PRO A 19 -21.05 34.06 -21.16
CA PRO A 19 -19.82 34.85 -21.28
C PRO A 19 -19.18 35.19 -19.94
N ILE A 20 -20.01 35.51 -18.91
CA ILE A 20 -19.53 35.83 -17.55
C ILE A 20 -18.92 34.60 -16.90
N ARG A 21 -19.58 33.45 -17.03
CA ARG A 21 -19.08 32.15 -16.53
C ARG A 21 -17.78 31.75 -17.22
N ASN A 22 -17.70 31.94 -18.54
CA ASN A 22 -16.49 31.63 -19.31
C ASN A 22 -15.32 32.57 -18.97
N ARG A 23 -15.58 33.87 -18.74
CA ARG A 23 -14.55 34.80 -18.26
C ARG A 23 -14.06 34.46 -16.85
N ARG A 24 -14.97 34.05 -15.95
CA ARG A 24 -14.61 33.61 -14.60
C ARG A 24 -13.79 32.33 -14.65
N LYS A 25 -14.22 31.34 -15.45
CA LYS A 25 -13.51 30.08 -15.67
C LYS A 25 -12.09 30.34 -16.22
N ARG A 26 -11.93 31.18 -17.25
CA ARG A 26 -10.62 31.59 -17.79
C ARG A 26 -9.73 32.31 -16.79
N ARG A 27 -10.30 33.12 -15.87
CA ARG A 27 -9.53 33.78 -14.81
C ARG A 27 -9.09 32.79 -13.73
N GLU A 28 -9.92 31.83 -13.40
CA GLU A 28 -9.60 30.73 -12.49
C GLU A 28 -8.53 29.83 -13.11
N GLU A 29 -8.67 29.44 -14.37
CA GLU A 29 -7.66 28.67 -15.12
C GLU A 29 -6.29 29.35 -15.11
N LYS A 30 -6.22 30.67 -15.37
CA LYS A 30 -4.96 31.44 -15.30
C LYS A 30 -4.36 31.52 -13.89
N ARG A 31 -5.16 31.41 -12.83
CA ARG A 31 -4.64 31.30 -11.45
C ARG A 31 -4.01 29.94 -11.21
N TYR A 32 -4.63 28.88 -11.73
CA TYR A 32 -4.12 27.51 -11.62
C TYR A 32 -2.86 27.27 -12.47
N ASP A 33 -2.63 28.05 -13.54
CA ASP A 33 -1.40 27.95 -14.35
C ASP A 33 -0.12 28.29 -13.55
N LYS A 34 -0.26 28.93 -12.39
CA LYS A 34 0.84 29.24 -11.46
C LYS A 34 1.13 28.12 -10.47
N ILE A 35 0.31 27.08 -10.41
CA ILE A 35 0.53 25.94 -9.52
C ILE A 35 1.57 25.03 -10.15
N PRO A 36 2.74 24.83 -9.51
CA PRO A 36 3.71 23.86 -9.97
C PRO A 36 3.05 22.48 -10.07
N ASP A 37 3.41 21.73 -11.10
CA ASP A 37 2.96 20.34 -11.27
C ASP A 37 1.44 20.15 -11.31
N ARG A 38 0.70 21.16 -11.82
CA ARG A 38 -0.77 21.18 -11.90
C ARG A 38 -1.40 19.89 -12.44
N ARG A 39 -0.70 19.18 -13.33
CA ARG A 39 -1.16 17.90 -13.90
C ARG A 39 -1.36 16.80 -12.85
N PHE A 40 -0.75 16.94 -11.68
CA PHE A 40 -0.88 16.01 -10.56
C PHE A 40 -1.88 16.48 -9.50
N TYR A 41 -2.82 17.37 -9.85
CA TYR A 41 -3.88 17.80 -8.96
C TYR A 41 -5.23 17.31 -9.46
N ASP A 42 -5.90 16.52 -8.64
CA ASP A 42 -7.32 16.17 -8.74
C ASP A 42 -8.05 16.72 -7.53
N GLY A 43 -8.28 18.05 -7.55
CA GLY A 43 -8.76 18.81 -6.40
C GLY A 43 -7.70 19.04 -5.31
N VAL A 44 -6.90 18.02 -5.04
CA VAL A 44 -5.73 18.04 -4.13
C VAL A 44 -4.50 17.53 -4.86
N PHE A 45 -3.30 17.80 -4.33
CA PHE A 45 -2.08 17.21 -4.87
C PHE A 45 -2.15 15.69 -4.79
N SER A 46 -2.09 15.04 -5.94
CA SER A 46 -2.32 13.60 -6.14
C SER A 46 -1.11 12.95 -6.82
N PRO A 47 -0.02 12.75 -6.09
CA PRO A 47 1.25 12.27 -6.67
C PRO A 47 1.13 10.88 -7.30
N TRP A 48 0.16 10.07 -6.90
CA TRP A 48 -0.16 8.78 -7.53
C TRP A 48 -0.61 8.88 -9.00
N LEU A 49 -0.87 10.08 -9.51
CA LEU A 49 -1.09 10.33 -10.94
C LEU A 49 0.20 10.27 -11.78
N GLY A 50 1.30 9.83 -11.19
CA GLY A 50 2.57 9.61 -11.87
C GLY A 50 3.64 10.68 -11.59
N TYR A 51 3.63 11.28 -10.39
CA TYR A 51 4.62 12.28 -9.99
C TYR A 51 6.02 11.67 -9.85
N GLY A 52 7.00 12.37 -10.40
CA GLY A 52 8.41 11.96 -10.31
C GLY A 52 8.69 10.60 -10.96
N GLU A 53 9.52 9.80 -10.33
CA GLU A 53 9.90 8.46 -10.76
C GLU A 53 8.75 7.44 -10.63
N PHE A 54 7.82 7.68 -9.71
CA PHE A 54 6.70 6.77 -9.44
C PHE A 54 5.89 6.45 -10.70
N GLY A 55 5.71 7.42 -11.61
CA GLY A 55 4.95 7.19 -12.84
C GLY A 55 5.49 6.03 -13.66
N SER A 56 6.80 6.01 -13.92
CA SER A 56 7.46 4.95 -14.67
C SER A 56 7.49 3.62 -13.92
N LEU A 57 7.65 3.66 -12.60
CA LEU A 57 7.61 2.47 -11.75
C LEU A 57 6.22 1.84 -11.75
N PHE A 58 5.16 2.65 -11.60
CA PHE A 58 3.79 2.15 -11.61
C PHE A 58 3.38 1.62 -13.00
N ASP A 59 3.79 2.27 -14.07
CA ASP A 59 3.54 1.78 -15.43
C ASP A 59 4.14 0.39 -15.68
N ALA A 60 5.29 0.10 -15.08
CA ALA A 60 5.94 -1.20 -15.17
C ALA A 60 5.17 -2.32 -14.43
N ILE A 61 4.45 -1.98 -13.37
CA ILE A 61 3.80 -2.98 -12.49
C ILE A 61 2.30 -3.12 -12.70
N ARG A 62 1.60 -2.12 -13.25
CA ARG A 62 0.13 -1.99 -13.27
C ARG A 62 -0.63 -3.18 -13.89
N LYS A 63 0.03 -3.99 -14.74
CA LYS A 63 -0.56 -5.19 -15.35
C LYS A 63 -0.45 -6.43 -14.46
N PHE A 64 0.33 -6.35 -13.39
CA PHE A 64 0.71 -7.46 -12.52
C PHE A 64 0.24 -7.26 -11.07
N THR A 65 -0.56 -6.22 -10.81
CA THR A 65 -1.10 -5.94 -9.47
C THR A 65 -2.56 -5.51 -9.55
N LEU A 66 -3.31 -5.76 -8.49
CA LEU A 66 -4.64 -5.23 -8.22
C LEU A 66 -4.60 -3.99 -7.31
N VAL A 67 -3.43 -3.64 -6.83
CA VAL A 67 -3.21 -2.46 -6.00
C VAL A 67 -3.38 -1.20 -6.84
N SER A 68 -4.27 -0.30 -6.39
CA SER A 68 -4.54 0.97 -7.07
C SER A 68 -3.31 1.91 -7.08
N PRO A 69 -3.24 2.89 -7.99
CA PRO A 69 -2.12 3.86 -8.01
C PRO A 69 -1.92 4.56 -6.66
N ALA A 70 -3.02 4.90 -5.96
CA ALA A 70 -2.94 5.57 -4.66
C ALA A 70 -2.37 4.65 -3.57
N ARG A 71 -2.78 3.37 -3.53
CA ARG A 71 -2.20 2.37 -2.63
C ARG A 71 -0.72 2.11 -2.95
N ALA A 72 -0.40 1.93 -4.22
CA ALA A 72 0.99 1.74 -4.68
C ALA A 72 1.89 2.94 -4.35
N TRP A 73 1.35 4.17 -4.40
CA TRP A 73 2.07 5.37 -3.96
C TRP A 73 2.41 5.31 -2.46
N MET A 74 1.51 4.81 -1.62
CA MET A 74 1.79 4.64 -0.19
C MET A 74 2.89 3.61 0.04
N ILE A 75 2.82 2.46 -0.66
CA ILE A 75 3.88 1.44 -0.62
C ILE A 75 5.22 2.05 -1.05
N TYR A 76 5.25 2.74 -2.20
CA TYR A 76 6.45 3.41 -2.71
C TYR A 76 7.03 4.41 -1.72
N SER A 77 6.20 5.29 -1.16
CA SER A 77 6.65 6.36 -0.26
C SER A 77 7.21 5.81 1.04
N LEU A 78 6.52 4.83 1.64
CA LEU A 78 6.92 4.23 2.92
C LEU A 78 8.11 3.28 2.76
N ALA A 79 8.20 2.54 1.66
CA ALA A 79 9.38 1.74 1.34
C ALA A 79 10.63 2.63 1.21
N ASN A 80 10.55 3.75 0.47
CA ASN A 80 11.66 4.70 0.37
C ASN A 80 12.05 5.30 1.74
N GLN A 81 11.08 5.67 2.58
CA GLN A 81 11.36 6.13 3.95
C GLN A 81 12.07 5.06 4.77
N SER A 82 11.68 3.80 4.61
CA SER A 82 12.24 2.67 5.38
C SER A 82 13.65 2.25 4.93
N LEU A 83 14.19 2.82 3.85
CA LEU A 83 15.57 2.56 3.43
C LEU A 83 16.59 2.95 4.50
N SER A 84 16.31 3.97 5.30
CA SER A 84 17.17 4.43 6.41
C SER A 84 17.05 3.58 7.69
N ILE A 85 16.01 2.74 7.81
CA ILE A 85 15.79 1.90 8.99
C ILE A 85 16.55 0.58 8.81
N ASN A 86 17.24 0.11 9.85
CA ASN A 86 17.91 -1.19 9.79
C ASN A 86 16.90 -2.34 9.64
N GLY A 87 17.24 -3.35 8.83
CA GLY A 87 16.40 -4.53 8.60
C GLY A 87 15.99 -4.72 7.14
N ASN A 88 15.36 -5.83 6.88
CA ASN A 88 14.94 -6.30 5.56
C ASN A 88 13.53 -5.84 5.19
N PHE A 89 13.18 -6.00 3.93
CA PHE A 89 11.84 -5.76 3.41
C PHE A 89 11.10 -7.07 3.22
N TYR A 90 9.83 -7.08 3.60
CA TYR A 90 8.94 -8.23 3.53
C TYR A 90 7.68 -7.90 2.71
N GLU A 91 7.26 -8.83 1.89
CA GLU A 91 5.95 -8.84 1.28
C GLU A 91 5.30 -10.19 1.53
N ALA A 92 4.15 -10.17 2.20
CA ALA A 92 3.29 -11.32 2.45
C ALA A 92 2.02 -11.15 1.61
N GLY A 93 1.83 -12.05 0.63
CA GLY A 93 0.90 -11.87 -0.47
C GLY A 93 1.58 -11.16 -1.66
N VAL A 94 1.94 -11.93 -2.67
CA VAL A 94 2.73 -11.47 -3.83
C VAL A 94 1.91 -11.49 -5.11
N PHE A 95 0.96 -12.42 -5.19
CA PHE A 95 0.10 -12.64 -6.34
C PHE A 95 0.91 -12.75 -7.64
N ARG A 96 0.73 -11.85 -8.62
CA ARG A 96 1.47 -11.83 -9.89
C ARG A 96 2.79 -11.07 -9.84
N GLY A 97 3.20 -10.54 -8.67
CA GLY A 97 4.49 -9.92 -8.43
C GLY A 97 4.60 -8.43 -8.75
N GLY A 98 3.47 -7.72 -8.93
CA GLY A 98 3.53 -6.29 -9.28
C GLY A 98 4.15 -5.44 -8.19
N THR A 99 3.66 -5.54 -6.96
CA THR A 99 4.20 -4.82 -5.78
C THR A 99 5.58 -5.33 -5.41
N ALA A 100 5.85 -6.63 -5.54
CA ALA A 100 7.20 -7.19 -5.41
C ALA A 100 8.21 -6.56 -6.36
N LEU A 101 7.84 -6.35 -7.64
CA LEU A 101 8.68 -5.67 -8.62
C LEU A 101 8.91 -4.20 -8.24
N LEU A 102 7.90 -3.50 -7.70
CA LEU A 102 8.06 -2.14 -7.19
C LEU A 102 9.10 -2.09 -6.06
N LEU A 103 8.93 -2.94 -5.03
CA LEU A 103 9.86 -3.02 -3.90
C LEU A 103 11.28 -3.40 -4.35
N LYS A 104 11.39 -4.37 -5.26
CA LYS A 104 12.67 -4.78 -5.86
C LYS A 104 13.37 -3.60 -6.54
N LYS A 105 12.66 -2.81 -7.34
CA LYS A 105 13.23 -1.64 -8.03
C LYS A 105 13.70 -0.56 -7.05
N ILE A 106 12.95 -0.33 -5.97
CA ILE A 106 13.36 0.60 -4.90
C ILE A 106 14.66 0.14 -4.25
N LEU A 107 14.77 -1.14 -3.89
CA LEU A 107 15.98 -1.68 -3.27
C LEU A 107 17.17 -1.73 -4.23
N GLU A 108 16.95 -2.04 -5.50
CA GLU A 108 17.97 -2.07 -6.54
C GLU A 108 18.62 -0.70 -6.76
N ASN A 109 17.82 0.37 -6.67
CA ASN A 109 18.30 1.75 -6.78
C ASN A 109 18.92 2.27 -5.48
N SER A 110 18.86 1.49 -4.39
CA SER A 110 19.42 1.84 -3.09
C SER A 110 20.77 1.15 -2.86
N SER A 111 21.65 1.79 -2.07
CA SER A 111 22.93 1.19 -1.65
C SER A 111 22.85 0.55 -0.27
N THR A 112 21.66 0.12 0.18
CA THR A 112 21.41 -0.29 1.57
C THR A 112 21.80 -1.74 1.88
N GLY A 113 21.94 -2.59 0.87
CA GLY A 113 22.21 -4.04 1.04
C GLY A 113 21.05 -4.85 1.66
N LYS A 114 19.86 -4.24 1.77
CA LYS A 114 18.67 -4.91 2.32
C LYS A 114 18.22 -6.06 1.44
N GLN A 115 17.63 -7.08 2.07
CA GLN A 115 17.01 -8.21 1.39
C GLN A 115 15.51 -7.97 1.22
N LEU A 116 14.92 -8.51 0.15
CA LEU A 116 13.49 -8.59 -0.07
C LEU A 116 13.02 -10.04 0.11
N ARG A 117 12.14 -10.27 1.07
CA ARG A 117 11.53 -11.57 1.35
C ARG A 117 10.11 -11.58 0.78
N LEU A 118 9.86 -12.47 -0.16
CA LEU A 118 8.57 -12.61 -0.86
C LEU A 118 7.90 -13.91 -0.43
N LEU A 119 6.77 -13.79 0.30
CA LEU A 119 6.05 -14.91 0.89
C LEU A 119 4.66 -15.01 0.24
N ASP A 120 4.38 -16.16 -0.37
CA ASP A 120 3.08 -16.45 -1.02
C ASP A 120 2.94 -17.97 -1.19
N THR A 121 1.74 -18.45 -1.36
CA THR A 121 1.50 -19.82 -1.82
C THR A 121 1.95 -20.01 -3.27
N PHE A 122 1.92 -18.94 -4.07
CA PHE A 122 2.10 -18.92 -5.52
C PHE A 122 1.16 -19.88 -6.27
N GLY A 123 0.01 -20.14 -5.69
CA GLY A 123 -0.99 -21.07 -6.22
C GLY A 123 -2.42 -20.70 -5.85
N GLY A 124 -2.62 -19.49 -5.33
CA GLY A 124 -3.92 -18.99 -4.90
C GLY A 124 -4.11 -19.04 -3.38
N MET A 125 -5.26 -18.56 -2.95
CA MET A 125 -5.61 -18.43 -1.54
C MET A 125 -5.71 -19.79 -0.85
N PRO A 126 -5.13 -19.97 0.35
CA PRO A 126 -5.27 -21.20 1.13
C PRO A 126 -6.69 -21.31 1.72
N THR A 127 -6.90 -22.28 2.61
CA THR A 127 -8.14 -22.40 3.39
C THR A 127 -8.40 -21.12 4.18
N THR A 128 -9.64 -20.62 4.11
CA THR A 128 -10.10 -19.39 4.73
C THR A 128 -10.96 -19.69 5.97
N HIS A 129 -11.20 -18.68 6.80
CA HIS A 129 -12.05 -18.81 7.98
C HIS A 129 -13.51 -18.48 7.61
N ALA A 130 -14.40 -19.49 7.59
CA ALA A 130 -15.75 -19.37 7.05
C ALA A 130 -16.63 -18.27 7.69
N GLU A 131 -16.37 -17.90 8.96
CA GLU A 131 -17.15 -16.87 9.67
C GLU A 131 -16.53 -15.46 9.57
N LYS A 132 -15.26 -15.36 9.15
CA LYS A 132 -14.51 -14.09 9.15
C LYS A 132 -14.16 -13.62 7.75
N ASP A 133 -13.98 -14.54 6.82
CA ASP A 133 -13.51 -14.26 5.47
C ASP A 133 -14.64 -14.41 4.45
N ILE A 134 -14.68 -13.52 3.46
CA ILE A 134 -15.57 -13.62 2.30
C ILE A 134 -14.88 -14.39 1.17
N HIS A 135 -13.57 -14.23 1.06
CA HIS A 135 -12.76 -14.96 0.10
C HIS A 135 -12.74 -16.45 0.37
N GLN A 136 -12.49 -17.23 -0.69
CA GLN A 136 -12.51 -18.69 -0.65
C GLN A 136 -11.17 -19.27 -1.07
N ALA A 137 -10.92 -20.51 -0.64
CA ALA A 137 -9.75 -21.25 -1.10
C ALA A 137 -9.70 -21.34 -2.63
N GLY A 138 -8.56 -21.04 -3.21
CA GLY A 138 -8.35 -21.00 -4.67
C GLY A 138 -8.58 -19.64 -5.32
N ASP A 139 -9.12 -18.63 -4.61
CA ASP A 139 -9.14 -17.26 -5.13
C ASP A 139 -7.70 -16.82 -5.47
N PHE A 140 -7.55 -15.94 -6.46
CA PHE A 140 -6.26 -15.42 -6.95
C PHE A 140 -5.27 -16.50 -7.43
N SER A 141 -5.77 -17.67 -7.90
CA SER A 141 -4.93 -18.78 -8.36
C SER A 141 -4.25 -18.55 -9.72
N ASP A 142 -4.55 -17.45 -10.39
CA ASP A 142 -3.96 -17.07 -11.68
C ASP A 142 -2.55 -16.45 -11.53
N THR A 143 -1.73 -17.10 -10.73
CA THR A 143 -0.33 -16.81 -10.44
C THR A 143 0.53 -18.08 -10.42
N SER A 144 1.84 -17.93 -10.41
CA SER A 144 2.78 -19.02 -10.16
C SER A 144 4.15 -18.48 -9.75
N LEU A 145 4.88 -19.25 -8.93
CA LEU A 145 6.25 -18.91 -8.53
C LEU A 145 7.14 -18.62 -9.76
N LYS A 146 7.07 -19.47 -10.79
CA LYS A 146 7.84 -19.30 -12.02
C LYS A 146 7.49 -18.00 -12.75
N GLY A 147 6.20 -17.64 -12.79
CA GLY A 147 5.72 -16.39 -13.40
C GLY A 147 6.23 -15.16 -12.65
N VAL A 148 6.15 -15.19 -11.31
CA VAL A 148 6.65 -14.10 -10.46
C VAL A 148 8.17 -13.98 -10.56
N GLN A 149 8.91 -15.08 -10.55
CA GLN A 149 10.36 -15.08 -10.75
C GLN A 149 10.77 -14.54 -12.12
N ALA A 150 10.00 -14.83 -13.17
CA ALA A 150 10.25 -14.28 -14.50
C ALA A 150 10.04 -12.77 -14.57
N LEU A 151 9.10 -12.22 -13.79
CA LEU A 151 8.82 -10.79 -13.72
C LEU A 151 9.80 -10.02 -12.82
N VAL A 152 9.98 -10.48 -11.59
CA VAL A 152 10.75 -9.79 -10.55
C VAL A 152 12.24 -10.08 -10.70
N GLY A 153 12.61 -11.26 -11.20
CA GLY A 153 13.98 -11.75 -11.27
C GLY A 153 14.42 -12.43 -9.97
N THR A 154 15.65 -12.95 -9.99
CA THR A 154 16.27 -13.67 -8.86
C THR A 154 17.62 -13.09 -8.46
N PRO A 155 17.76 -11.76 -8.28
CA PRO A 155 19.01 -11.19 -7.79
C PRO A 155 19.26 -11.66 -6.35
N ALA A 156 20.53 -11.67 -5.92
CA ALA A 156 20.92 -12.24 -4.63
C ALA A 156 20.20 -11.62 -3.41
N PHE A 157 19.66 -10.42 -3.55
CA PHE A 157 18.92 -9.76 -2.47
C PHE A 157 17.40 -10.05 -2.48
N VAL A 158 16.87 -10.87 -3.41
CA VAL A 158 15.46 -11.28 -3.47
C VAL A 158 15.36 -12.77 -3.19
N THR A 159 14.56 -13.14 -2.20
CA THR A 159 14.28 -14.55 -1.89
C THR A 159 12.78 -14.81 -1.91
N TYR A 160 12.41 -16.00 -2.36
CA TYR A 160 11.05 -16.49 -2.47
C TYR A 160 10.80 -17.57 -1.44
N HIS A 161 9.72 -17.44 -0.69
CA HIS A 161 9.32 -18.36 0.38
C HIS A 161 7.93 -18.93 0.05
N PRO A 162 7.87 -19.94 -0.85
CA PRO A 162 6.61 -20.55 -1.23
C PRO A 162 6.01 -21.34 -0.07
N GLY A 163 4.73 -21.11 0.20
CA GLY A 163 3.99 -21.84 1.23
C GLY A 163 2.93 -21.02 1.92
N ILE A 164 2.22 -21.67 2.81
CA ILE A 164 1.19 -21.04 3.64
C ILE A 164 1.85 -20.41 4.88
N ILE A 165 1.44 -19.19 5.21
CA ILE A 165 1.82 -18.54 6.47
C ILE A 165 1.10 -19.28 7.62
N PRO A 166 1.78 -19.59 8.76
CA PRO A 166 3.12 -19.10 9.14
C PRO A 166 4.29 -19.98 8.69
N ALA A 167 4.05 -21.15 8.10
CA ALA A 167 5.13 -22.09 7.78
C ALA A 167 6.17 -21.53 6.80
N SER A 168 5.76 -20.64 5.87
CA SER A 168 6.66 -19.98 4.92
C SER A 168 7.66 -18.99 5.56
N PHE A 169 7.51 -18.66 6.84
CA PHE A 169 8.50 -17.88 7.58
C PHE A 169 9.71 -18.70 8.09
N ALA A 170 9.69 -20.02 7.92
CA ALA A 170 10.79 -20.87 8.39
C ALA A 170 12.15 -20.43 7.83
N GLY A 171 13.15 -20.32 8.73
CA GLY A 171 14.49 -19.84 8.40
C GLY A 171 14.66 -18.32 8.39
N LEU A 172 13.61 -17.56 8.70
CA LEU A 172 13.64 -16.09 8.77
C LEU A 172 13.57 -15.55 10.20
N GLU A 173 13.68 -16.42 11.20
CA GLU A 173 13.48 -16.08 12.63
C GLU A 173 14.50 -15.07 13.15
N SER A 174 15.69 -14.98 12.56
CA SER A 174 16.75 -14.05 12.93
C SER A 174 16.73 -12.73 12.18
N ASP A 175 15.85 -12.58 11.18
CA ASP A 175 15.78 -11.34 10.39
C ASP A 175 15.26 -10.18 11.25
N ALA A 176 15.91 -9.02 11.11
CA ALA A 176 15.34 -7.73 11.51
C ALA A 176 14.55 -7.15 10.34
N ILE A 177 13.45 -6.46 10.62
CA ILE A 177 12.53 -5.95 9.58
C ILE A 177 12.46 -4.43 9.65
N ALA A 178 12.55 -3.78 8.49
CA ALA A 178 12.39 -2.34 8.35
C ALA A 178 11.04 -1.96 7.71
N PHE A 179 10.55 -2.83 6.82
CA PHE A 179 9.33 -2.61 6.04
C PHE A 179 8.62 -3.93 5.82
N ALA A 180 7.31 -3.94 5.98
CA ALA A 180 6.46 -5.06 5.60
C ALA A 180 5.19 -4.56 4.90
N HIS A 181 4.86 -5.20 3.77
CA HIS A 181 3.60 -5.09 3.08
C HIS A 181 2.84 -6.40 3.24
N ILE A 182 1.66 -6.36 3.85
CA ILE A 182 0.80 -7.52 4.12
C ILE A 182 -0.47 -7.34 3.29
N ASP A 183 -0.65 -8.19 2.29
CA ASP A 183 -1.71 -8.17 1.27
C ASP A 183 -2.23 -9.62 1.10
N LEU A 184 -2.95 -10.10 2.10
CA LEU A 184 -3.33 -11.51 2.26
C LEU A 184 -4.84 -11.73 2.26
N ASP A 185 -5.64 -10.65 2.29
CA ASP A 185 -7.11 -10.63 2.25
C ASP A 185 -7.82 -11.33 3.43
N ILE A 186 -7.20 -12.32 4.09
CA ILE A 186 -7.82 -13.25 5.03
C ILE A 186 -7.29 -13.10 6.46
N TYR A 187 -8.19 -13.37 7.42
CA TYR A 187 -7.95 -13.21 8.86
C TYR A 187 -6.69 -13.92 9.36
N GLN A 188 -6.62 -15.25 9.13
CA GLN A 188 -5.56 -16.05 9.76
C GLN A 188 -4.17 -15.69 9.23
N GLY A 189 -4.04 -15.51 7.91
CA GLY A 189 -2.76 -15.15 7.31
C GLY A 189 -2.22 -13.81 7.82
N ILE A 190 -3.11 -12.83 8.01
CA ILE A 190 -2.74 -11.50 8.54
C ILE A 190 -2.37 -11.60 10.02
N LEU A 191 -3.15 -12.32 10.83
CA LEU A 191 -2.87 -12.49 12.25
C LEU A 191 -1.52 -13.19 12.49
N ASP A 192 -1.24 -14.27 11.76
CA ASP A 192 0.02 -15.00 11.84
C ASP A 192 1.20 -14.15 11.34
N SER A 193 0.98 -13.33 10.31
CA SER A 193 1.99 -12.36 9.85
C SER A 193 2.30 -11.32 10.90
N CYS A 194 1.29 -10.81 11.62
CA CYS A 194 1.50 -9.90 12.74
C CYS A 194 2.36 -10.54 13.85
N HIS A 195 2.06 -11.78 14.21
CA HIS A 195 2.82 -12.51 15.25
C HIS A 195 4.28 -12.73 14.86
N PHE A 196 4.59 -12.91 13.59
CA PHE A 196 5.97 -13.08 13.13
C PHE A 196 6.69 -11.75 12.90
N ILE A 197 6.06 -10.81 12.19
CA ILE A 197 6.68 -9.57 11.69
C ILE A 197 6.86 -8.54 12.82
N TYR A 198 5.81 -8.30 13.62
CA TYR A 198 5.83 -7.22 14.62
C TYR A 198 6.96 -7.33 15.66
N PRO A 199 7.30 -8.50 16.24
CA PRO A 199 8.42 -8.61 17.17
C PRO A 199 9.79 -8.34 16.53
N ARG A 200 9.90 -8.48 15.20
CA ARG A 200 11.12 -8.31 14.41
C ARG A 200 11.21 -6.93 13.76
N LEU A 201 10.14 -6.17 13.83
CA LEU A 201 10.08 -4.82 13.26
C LEU A 201 10.88 -3.87 14.12
N ASN A 202 11.90 -3.25 13.55
CA ASN A 202 12.73 -2.26 14.22
C ASN A 202 11.97 -0.96 14.50
N ALA A 203 12.36 -0.22 15.52
CA ALA A 203 11.81 1.10 15.80
C ALA A 203 11.92 2.02 14.58
N GLY A 204 10.83 2.69 14.21
CA GLY A 204 10.69 3.47 13.00
C GLY A 204 10.36 2.65 11.74
N GLY A 205 10.43 1.33 11.82
CA GLY A 205 9.94 0.45 10.74
C GLY A 205 8.43 0.52 10.59
N VAL A 206 7.94 0.08 9.44
CA VAL A 206 6.53 0.22 9.07
C VAL A 206 5.92 -1.08 8.57
N ILE A 207 4.67 -1.34 8.95
CA ILE A 207 3.81 -2.36 8.35
C ILE A 207 2.68 -1.65 7.62
N ILE A 208 2.40 -2.07 6.39
CA ILE A 208 1.22 -1.72 5.62
C ILE A 208 0.32 -2.93 5.55
N PHE A 209 -0.93 -2.79 5.99
CA PHE A 209 -2.01 -3.75 5.80
C PHE A 209 -2.86 -3.26 4.63
N ASP A 210 -2.76 -3.93 3.49
CA ASP A 210 -3.39 -3.45 2.25
C ASP A 210 -4.92 -3.54 2.30
N ASP A 211 -5.44 -4.58 2.93
CA ASP A 211 -6.85 -4.99 2.88
C ASP A 211 -7.73 -4.48 4.01
N TYR A 212 -7.16 -3.74 4.97
CA TYR A 212 -7.81 -3.37 6.24
C TYR A 212 -9.20 -2.75 6.06
N GLY A 213 -9.39 -1.88 5.09
CA GLY A 213 -10.61 -1.10 4.89
C GLY A 213 -11.53 -1.63 3.79
N PHE A 214 -11.25 -2.81 3.21
CA PHE A 214 -12.06 -3.35 2.12
C PHE A 214 -13.22 -4.21 2.63
N MET A 215 -14.42 -3.97 2.08
CA MET A 215 -15.62 -4.74 2.42
C MET A 215 -15.49 -6.23 2.05
N SER A 216 -14.65 -6.56 1.08
CA SER A 216 -14.35 -7.95 0.69
C SER A 216 -13.47 -8.69 1.69
N CYS A 217 -12.77 -7.96 2.59
CA CYS A 217 -11.76 -8.51 3.48
C CYS A 217 -12.06 -8.18 4.96
N PRO A 218 -13.26 -8.51 5.50
CA PRO A 218 -13.62 -8.17 6.88
C PRO A 218 -12.68 -8.83 7.90
N GLY A 219 -12.19 -10.04 7.61
CA GLY A 219 -11.24 -10.75 8.44
C GLY A 219 -9.88 -10.06 8.54
N ALA A 220 -9.46 -9.34 7.49
CA ALA A 220 -8.23 -8.55 7.51
C ALA A 220 -8.26 -7.48 8.59
N ARG A 221 -9.34 -6.71 8.66
CA ARG A 221 -9.54 -5.70 9.69
C ARG A 221 -9.60 -6.31 11.08
N GLU A 222 -10.38 -7.38 11.25
CA GLU A 222 -10.53 -8.04 12.55
C GLU A 222 -9.19 -8.55 13.08
N ALA A 223 -8.35 -9.14 12.23
CA ALA A 223 -7.02 -9.63 12.60
C ALA A 223 -6.11 -8.50 13.09
N VAL A 224 -6.08 -7.38 12.37
CA VAL A 224 -5.27 -6.20 12.74
C VAL A 224 -5.77 -5.60 14.04
N ASP A 225 -7.08 -5.33 14.17
CA ASP A 225 -7.68 -4.74 15.36
C ASP A 225 -7.44 -5.63 16.60
N GLN A 226 -7.58 -6.95 16.45
CA GLN A 226 -7.32 -7.91 17.52
C GLN A 226 -5.85 -7.90 17.93
N PHE A 227 -4.92 -7.93 16.97
CA PHE A 227 -3.49 -7.99 17.28
C PHE A 227 -3.00 -6.71 17.96
N PHE A 228 -3.49 -5.55 17.55
CA PHE A 228 -3.04 -4.25 18.07
C PHE A 228 -3.82 -3.77 19.29
N ALA A 229 -4.82 -4.51 19.78
CA ALA A 229 -5.65 -4.13 20.94
C ALA A 229 -4.85 -3.86 22.21
N ASP A 230 -3.72 -4.55 22.40
CA ASP A 230 -2.83 -4.46 23.58
C ASP A 230 -1.45 -3.86 23.25
N LYS A 231 -1.26 -3.31 22.06
CA LYS A 231 0.00 -2.72 21.62
C LYS A 231 -0.01 -1.20 21.78
N PRO A 232 1.14 -0.56 21.97
CA PRO A 232 1.22 0.90 22.06
C PRO A 232 0.94 1.59 20.71
N GLU A 233 1.15 0.88 19.59
CA GLU A 233 0.88 1.41 18.27
C GLU A 233 -0.59 1.31 17.91
N VAL A 234 -1.13 2.39 17.30
CA VAL A 234 -2.50 2.43 16.79
C VAL A 234 -2.44 2.39 15.26
N PRO A 235 -3.13 1.43 14.61
CA PRO A 235 -3.21 1.40 13.17
C PRO A 235 -3.81 2.68 12.59
N LEU A 236 -3.09 3.36 11.70
CA LEU A 236 -3.52 4.58 11.02
C LEU A 236 -4.26 4.21 9.74
N VAL A 237 -5.58 4.37 9.75
CA VAL A 237 -6.42 4.05 8.59
C VAL A 237 -6.34 5.17 7.56
N LEU A 238 -6.04 4.81 6.32
CA LEU A 238 -5.92 5.74 5.21
C LEU A 238 -7.20 5.80 4.37
N PRO A 239 -7.44 6.93 3.67
CA PRO A 239 -8.53 7.03 2.70
C PRO A 239 -8.42 6.05 1.53
N THR A 240 -7.27 5.42 1.34
CA THR A 240 -7.03 4.36 0.35
C THR A 240 -7.59 3.00 0.73
N GLY A 241 -8.03 2.82 1.98
CA GLY A 241 -8.44 1.54 2.55
C GLY A 241 -7.32 0.79 3.28
N GLN A 242 -6.08 1.18 3.10
CA GLN A 242 -4.94 0.60 3.82
C GLN A 242 -4.92 1.04 5.29
N ALA A 243 -4.30 0.24 6.17
CA ALA A 243 -3.87 0.70 7.49
C ALA A 243 -2.34 0.62 7.59
N ILE A 244 -1.75 1.54 8.35
CA ILE A 244 -0.31 1.65 8.53
C ILE A 244 0.01 1.62 10.03
N VAL A 245 1.06 0.89 10.38
CA VAL A 245 1.63 0.89 11.73
C VAL A 245 3.10 1.25 11.65
N PHE A 246 3.52 2.28 12.37
CA PHE A 246 4.92 2.61 12.60
C PHE A 246 5.34 2.06 13.96
N LYS A 247 6.42 1.29 13.98
CA LYS A 247 6.95 0.73 15.23
C LYS A 247 7.51 1.84 16.13
N LEU A 248 6.94 1.99 17.30
CA LEU A 248 7.43 2.92 18.30
C LEU A 248 8.75 2.42 18.92
N PRO A 249 9.65 3.32 19.34
CA PRO A 249 10.79 2.93 20.14
C PRO A 249 10.32 2.35 21.48
N ALA A 250 11.07 1.37 22.00
CA ALA A 250 10.81 0.90 23.35
C ALA A 250 10.80 2.08 24.35
N PRO A 251 9.91 2.07 25.36
CA PRO A 251 9.95 3.08 26.40
C PRO A 251 11.37 3.14 27.00
N LYS A 252 11.90 4.37 27.16
CA LYS A 252 13.15 4.52 27.92
C LYS A 252 12.86 4.07 29.36
N GLU A 253 13.62 3.10 29.86
CA GLU A 253 13.61 2.82 31.27
C GLU A 253 13.94 4.13 32.00
N THR A 254 12.98 4.64 32.74
CA THR A 254 13.24 5.76 33.67
C THR A 254 14.10 5.20 34.78
N ALA A 255 15.38 5.59 34.73
CA ALA A 255 16.35 5.26 35.77
C ALA A 255 15.95 5.90 37.14
#